data_6c35404398242322d9e9e0da5a728fe3
#
_entry.id   6c35404398242322d9e9e0da5a728fe3
#
_cell.length_a   1.000
_cell.length_b   1.000
_cell.length_c   1.000
_cell.angle_alpha   90.00
_cell.angle_beta   90.00
_cell.angle_gamma   90.00
#
_symmetry.space_group_name_H-M   'P 1'
#
loop_
_entity.id
_entity.type
_entity.pdbx_description
1 polymer ?
#
loop_
_entity_poly.entity_id
_entity_poly.type
_entity_poly.pdbx_seq_one_letter_code
_entity_poly.pdbx_strand_id
1 'polypeptide(L)'
;MSKMISVASGFQYSVNIGYDLNNDDKLKNFIPTKSALALLEEILLSTNSTSTERARVLIGAYGKGKSHIVLTILAMLMKRDLGLFRKTMPKIGENPRLHQIVQNYYESNNKILPVIITGSNTSLPQAFLLALQRTLSMNGLLDVMPETNYKAAVKVIERWEKEFPDTYKKLKEIIDMPVKKFVEELQNYSTEAVSYTHLTLPTT
;
A
#
# COMPACT_ATOMS: atom_id res chain seq x y z
N MET A 1 -43.10 -15.95 -3.92
CA MET A 1 -41.72 -16.43 -4.19
C MET A 1 -40.59 -15.49 -3.76
N SER A 2 -40.85 -14.23 -3.38
CA SER A 2 -39.81 -13.26 -3.01
C SER A 2 -39.17 -13.45 -1.61
N LYS A 3 -39.62 -14.36 -0.80
CA LYS A 3 -39.11 -14.64 0.56
C LYS A 3 -38.07 -15.75 0.67
N MET A 4 -37.72 -16.44 -0.42
CA MET A 4 -36.77 -17.57 -0.39
C MET A 4 -35.32 -17.19 -0.68
N ILE A 5 -35.05 -15.98 -1.16
CA ILE A 5 -33.72 -15.54 -1.47
C ILE A 5 -33.49 -14.22 -0.71
N SER A 6 -32.59 -14.24 0.25
CA SER A 6 -32.11 -13.03 0.92
C SER A 6 -30.63 -12.84 0.64
N VAL A 7 -30.23 -11.60 0.40
CA VAL A 7 -28.80 -11.24 0.30
C VAL A 7 -28.23 -11.27 1.71
N ALA A 8 -27.12 -11.98 1.89
CA ALA A 8 -26.42 -12.02 3.18
C ALA A 8 -26.04 -10.59 3.59
N SER A 9 -26.24 -10.26 4.86
CA SER A 9 -25.78 -8.99 5.43
C SER A 9 -24.27 -8.86 5.22
N GLY A 10 -23.81 -7.69 4.75
CA GLY A 10 -22.39 -7.46 4.42
C GLY A 10 -21.98 -7.85 3.00
N PHE A 11 -22.91 -8.40 2.18
CA PHE A 11 -22.64 -8.59 0.76
C PHE A 11 -22.65 -7.23 0.05
N GLN A 12 -21.51 -6.81 -0.43
CA GLN A 12 -21.38 -5.58 -1.22
C GLN A 12 -20.95 -5.90 -2.65
N TYR A 13 -21.55 -5.20 -3.61
CA TYR A 13 -21.31 -5.41 -5.04
C TYR A 13 -19.91 -4.99 -5.51
N SER A 14 -19.23 -4.12 -4.75
CA SER A 14 -17.89 -3.65 -5.09
C SER A 14 -16.93 -3.74 -3.91
N VAL A 15 -15.67 -3.97 -4.20
CA VAL A 15 -14.54 -3.93 -3.26
C VAL A 15 -13.55 -2.88 -3.73
N ASN A 16 -13.26 -1.93 -2.85
CA ASN A 16 -12.17 -0.97 -3.03
C ASN A 16 -11.05 -1.33 -2.06
N ILE A 17 -9.93 -1.83 -2.59
CA ILE A 17 -8.82 -2.36 -1.78
C ILE A 17 -8.29 -1.29 -0.82
N GLY A 18 -8.19 -0.04 -1.25
CA GLY A 18 -7.66 1.05 -0.43
C GLY A 18 -8.50 1.38 0.81
N TYR A 19 -9.83 1.24 0.71
CA TYR A 19 -10.74 1.52 1.82
C TYR A 19 -11.13 0.27 2.60
N ASP A 20 -11.20 -0.87 1.91
CA ASP A 20 -11.78 -2.10 2.48
C ASP A 20 -10.74 -3.00 3.15
N LEU A 21 -9.45 -2.65 3.13
CA LEU A 21 -8.39 -3.49 3.68
C LEU A 21 -8.61 -3.85 5.16
N ASN A 22 -9.25 -2.96 5.91
CA ASN A 22 -9.59 -3.17 7.31
C ASN A 22 -11.06 -3.55 7.56
N ASN A 23 -11.84 -3.83 6.49
CA ASN A 23 -13.23 -4.19 6.61
C ASN A 23 -13.41 -5.70 6.82
N ASP A 24 -13.64 -6.11 8.07
CA ASP A 24 -13.77 -7.52 8.48
C ASP A 24 -14.92 -8.24 7.79
N ASP A 25 -16.03 -7.58 7.54
CA ASP A 25 -17.23 -8.22 6.99
C ASP A 25 -17.03 -8.68 5.54
N LYS A 26 -16.17 -7.97 4.80
CA LYS A 26 -15.80 -8.38 3.45
C LYS A 26 -14.93 -9.64 3.47
N LEU A 27 -14.04 -9.77 4.45
CA LEU A 27 -13.20 -10.96 4.60
C LEU A 27 -14.01 -12.18 5.06
N LYS A 28 -14.90 -12.02 6.03
CA LYS A 28 -15.71 -13.11 6.61
C LYS A 28 -16.62 -13.82 5.61
N ASN A 29 -17.03 -13.10 4.56
CA ASN A 29 -18.00 -13.60 3.59
C ASN A 29 -17.39 -14.08 2.27
N PHE A 30 -16.08 -13.99 2.11
CA PHE A 30 -15.40 -14.43 0.90
C PHE A 30 -15.34 -15.98 0.81
N ILE A 31 -15.83 -16.52 -0.31
CA ILE A 31 -15.71 -17.94 -0.65
C ILE A 31 -14.78 -18.04 -1.86
N PRO A 32 -13.57 -18.58 -1.70
CA PRO A 32 -12.61 -18.64 -2.79
C PRO A 32 -13.00 -19.70 -3.83
N THR A 33 -12.70 -19.42 -5.08
CA THR A 33 -12.69 -20.40 -6.17
C THR A 33 -11.37 -21.19 -6.15
N LYS A 34 -11.28 -22.29 -6.90
CA LYS A 34 -10.03 -23.04 -7.07
C LYS A 34 -8.89 -22.15 -7.61
N SER A 35 -9.19 -21.30 -8.59
CA SER A 35 -8.19 -20.34 -9.12
C SER A 35 -7.78 -19.29 -8.11
N ALA A 36 -8.66 -18.85 -7.21
CA ALA A 36 -8.30 -17.94 -6.13
C ALA A 36 -7.35 -18.60 -5.12
N LEU A 37 -7.57 -19.87 -4.80
CA LEU A 37 -6.68 -20.63 -3.91
C LEU A 37 -5.31 -20.89 -4.56
N ALA A 38 -5.26 -21.19 -5.86
CA ALA A 38 -4.01 -21.35 -6.59
C ALA A 38 -3.20 -20.03 -6.58
N LEU A 39 -3.86 -18.89 -6.81
CA LEU A 39 -3.22 -17.57 -6.73
C LEU A 39 -2.70 -17.27 -5.32
N LEU A 40 -3.45 -17.60 -4.27
CA LEU A 40 -3.02 -17.47 -2.89
C LEU A 40 -1.76 -18.30 -2.63
N GLU A 41 -1.72 -19.56 -3.09
CA GLU A 41 -0.57 -20.44 -2.98
C GLU A 41 0.68 -19.84 -3.65
N GLU A 42 0.53 -19.41 -4.90
CA GLU A 42 1.64 -18.78 -5.66
C GLU A 42 2.16 -17.51 -4.96
N ILE A 43 1.27 -16.66 -4.45
CA ILE A 43 1.69 -15.43 -3.78
C ILE A 43 2.40 -15.74 -2.48
N LEU A 44 1.88 -16.64 -1.65
CA LEU A 44 2.54 -17.03 -0.40
C LEU A 44 3.92 -17.63 -0.66
N LEU A 45 4.07 -18.50 -1.67
CA LEU A 45 5.38 -19.02 -2.06
C LEU A 45 6.32 -17.93 -2.56
N SER A 46 5.81 -16.92 -3.25
CA SER A 46 6.63 -15.80 -3.75
C SER A 46 7.09 -14.82 -2.65
N THR A 47 6.56 -14.93 -1.43
CA THR A 47 7.06 -14.15 -0.29
C THR A 47 8.44 -14.60 0.19
N ASN A 48 8.87 -15.76 -0.21
CA ASN A 48 10.21 -16.26 0.11
C ASN A 48 11.29 -15.36 -0.53
N SER A 49 12.37 -15.07 0.19
CA SER A 49 13.45 -14.18 -0.26
C SER A 49 14.16 -14.67 -1.53
N THR A 50 14.12 -15.97 -1.80
CA THR A 50 14.73 -16.60 -2.98
C THR A 50 13.86 -16.53 -4.23
N SER A 51 12.60 -16.13 -4.12
CA SER A 51 11.69 -16.05 -5.28
C SER A 51 12.09 -14.93 -6.23
N THR A 52 12.18 -15.23 -7.52
CA THR A 52 12.40 -14.27 -8.60
C THR A 52 11.11 -13.79 -9.26
N GLU A 53 10.02 -14.56 -9.11
CA GLU A 53 8.72 -14.30 -9.72
C GLU A 53 7.77 -13.58 -8.75
N ARG A 54 7.93 -12.28 -8.61
CA ARG A 54 7.14 -11.48 -7.65
C ARG A 54 6.08 -10.60 -8.29
N ALA A 55 6.23 -10.24 -9.57
CA ALA A 55 5.27 -9.42 -10.29
C ALA A 55 4.08 -10.24 -10.75
N ARG A 56 2.85 -9.70 -10.56
CA ARG A 56 1.60 -10.34 -10.98
C ARG A 56 0.67 -9.32 -11.61
N VAL A 57 0.01 -9.73 -12.68
CA VAL A 57 -1.05 -8.94 -13.32
C VAL A 57 -2.33 -9.77 -13.30
N LEU A 58 -3.37 -9.31 -12.61
CA LEU A 58 -4.67 -9.95 -12.60
C LEU A 58 -5.55 -9.40 -13.72
N ILE A 59 -5.83 -10.26 -14.70
CA ILE A 59 -6.70 -9.95 -15.83
C ILE A 59 -7.98 -10.78 -15.70
N GLY A 60 -9.12 -10.19 -16.04
CA GLY A 60 -10.40 -10.89 -16.04
C GLY A 60 -11.58 -9.94 -16.14
N ALA A 61 -12.75 -10.48 -16.50
CA ALA A 61 -13.97 -9.70 -16.69
C ALA A 61 -14.38 -8.95 -15.39
N TYR A 62 -15.13 -7.86 -15.57
CA TYR A 62 -15.71 -7.12 -14.45
C TYR A 62 -16.64 -8.02 -13.62
N GLY A 63 -16.72 -7.79 -12.31
CA GLY A 63 -17.60 -8.56 -11.42
C GLY A 63 -17.13 -9.98 -11.05
N LYS A 64 -15.97 -10.44 -11.54
CA LYS A 64 -15.44 -11.80 -11.23
C LYS A 64 -14.68 -11.91 -9.92
N GLY A 65 -14.81 -10.94 -9.02
CA GLY A 65 -14.25 -11.00 -7.67
C GLY A 65 -12.75 -10.74 -7.55
N LYS A 66 -12.07 -10.19 -8.59
CA LYS A 66 -10.62 -9.92 -8.56
C LYS A 66 -10.20 -9.08 -7.35
N SER A 67 -10.87 -7.97 -7.10
CA SER A 67 -10.55 -7.09 -5.96
C SER A 67 -10.76 -7.80 -4.62
N HIS A 68 -11.75 -8.69 -4.53
CA HIS A 68 -12.03 -9.44 -3.30
C HIS A 68 -10.96 -10.51 -3.03
N ILE A 69 -10.47 -11.19 -4.07
CA ILE A 69 -9.31 -12.09 -3.97
C ILE A 69 -8.08 -11.34 -3.46
N VAL A 70 -7.76 -10.20 -4.09
CA VAL A 70 -6.60 -9.37 -3.69
C VAL A 70 -6.75 -8.90 -2.25
N LEU A 71 -7.92 -8.40 -1.85
CA LEU A 71 -8.20 -7.97 -0.48
C LEU A 71 -7.93 -9.11 0.53
N THR A 72 -8.42 -10.32 0.24
CA THR A 72 -8.24 -11.49 1.09
C THR A 72 -6.77 -11.88 1.20
N ILE A 73 -6.05 -11.90 0.08
CA ILE A 73 -4.60 -12.22 0.05
C ILE A 73 -3.81 -11.19 0.86
N LEU A 74 -4.07 -9.89 0.66
CA LEU A 74 -3.40 -8.83 1.41
C LEU A 74 -3.66 -8.94 2.91
N ALA A 75 -4.90 -9.23 3.31
CA ALA A 75 -5.24 -9.43 4.71
C ALA A 75 -4.51 -10.65 5.33
N MET A 76 -4.34 -11.73 4.57
CA MET A 76 -3.54 -12.89 5.01
C MET A 76 -2.05 -12.57 5.10
N LEU A 77 -1.50 -11.82 4.14
CA LEU A 77 -0.10 -11.37 4.18
C LEU A 77 0.18 -10.45 5.38
N MET A 78 -0.80 -9.67 5.80
CA MET A 78 -0.76 -8.87 7.02
C MET A 78 -0.91 -9.71 8.30
N LYS A 79 -1.12 -11.03 8.19
CA LYS A 79 -1.39 -11.94 9.31
C LYS A 79 -2.57 -11.48 10.17
N ARG A 80 -3.66 -11.06 9.53
CA ARG A 80 -4.90 -10.79 10.24
C ARG A 80 -5.46 -12.08 10.83
N ASP A 81 -6.28 -11.95 11.86
CA ASP A 81 -6.87 -13.08 12.58
C ASP A 81 -7.54 -14.10 11.63
N LEU A 82 -7.20 -15.38 11.78
CA LEU A 82 -7.71 -16.44 10.93
C LEU A 82 -9.24 -16.61 11.03
N GLY A 83 -9.85 -16.21 12.13
CA GLY A 83 -11.31 -16.20 12.29
C GLY A 83 -12.03 -15.30 11.30
N LEU A 84 -11.34 -14.30 10.72
CA LEU A 84 -11.88 -13.48 9.65
C LEU A 84 -12.07 -14.26 8.34
N PHE A 85 -11.37 -15.35 8.16
CA PHE A 85 -11.39 -16.18 6.94
C PHE A 85 -12.23 -17.45 7.11
N ARG A 86 -13.28 -17.40 7.95
CA ARG A 86 -14.10 -18.57 8.33
C ARG A 86 -14.70 -19.36 7.14
N LYS A 87 -14.94 -18.72 6.00
CA LYS A 87 -15.42 -19.39 4.77
C LYS A 87 -14.27 -19.78 3.83
N THR A 88 -13.12 -19.15 3.96
CA THR A 88 -11.93 -19.42 3.17
C THR A 88 -11.12 -20.57 3.74
N MET A 89 -10.93 -20.62 5.06
CA MET A 89 -10.10 -21.63 5.73
C MET A 89 -10.57 -23.08 5.48
N PRO A 90 -11.87 -23.43 5.48
CA PRO A 90 -12.30 -24.77 5.11
C PRO A 90 -11.88 -25.18 3.70
N LYS A 91 -11.91 -24.22 2.75
CA LYS A 91 -11.47 -24.45 1.37
C LYS A 91 -9.95 -24.60 1.25
N ILE A 92 -9.19 -23.89 2.06
CA ILE A 92 -7.74 -24.09 2.18
C ILE A 92 -7.45 -25.49 2.74
N GLY A 93 -8.21 -25.94 3.74
CA GLY A 93 -8.06 -27.27 4.36
C GLY A 93 -8.32 -28.44 3.42
N GLU A 94 -9.10 -28.24 2.34
CA GLU A 94 -9.29 -29.24 1.28
C GLU A 94 -7.99 -29.53 0.48
N ASN A 95 -6.98 -28.64 0.55
CA ASN A 95 -5.67 -28.80 -0.07
C ASN A 95 -4.57 -28.84 1.03
N PRO A 96 -4.06 -30.03 1.40
CA PRO A 96 -3.08 -30.17 2.48
C PRO A 96 -1.80 -29.35 2.26
N ARG A 97 -1.35 -29.20 1.01
CA ARG A 97 -0.17 -28.40 0.66
C ARG A 97 -0.40 -26.93 0.95
N LEU A 98 -1.49 -26.37 0.45
CA LEU A 98 -1.85 -24.97 0.69
C LEU A 98 -2.06 -24.69 2.19
N HIS A 99 -2.72 -25.62 2.88
CA HIS A 99 -2.92 -25.51 4.33
C HIS A 99 -1.57 -25.41 5.07
N GLN A 100 -0.61 -26.27 4.73
CA GLN A 100 0.73 -26.23 5.33
C GLN A 100 1.47 -24.93 5.02
N ILE A 101 1.38 -24.42 3.78
CA ILE A 101 1.98 -23.14 3.39
C ILE A 101 1.40 -21.98 4.21
N VAL A 102 0.08 -21.93 4.38
CA VAL A 102 -0.59 -20.90 5.18
C VAL A 102 -0.16 -20.99 6.65
N GLN A 103 -0.13 -22.19 7.23
CA GLN A 103 0.34 -22.39 8.61
C GLN A 103 1.78 -21.92 8.79
N ASN A 104 2.70 -22.37 7.95
CA ASN A 104 4.10 -21.97 8.00
C ASN A 104 4.26 -20.45 7.89
N TYR A 105 3.47 -19.80 7.02
CA TYR A 105 3.50 -18.37 6.89
C TYR A 105 3.04 -17.66 8.17
N TYR A 106 1.94 -18.13 8.79
CA TYR A 106 1.43 -17.54 10.02
C TYR A 106 2.35 -17.76 11.23
N GLU A 107 3.05 -18.91 11.30
CA GLU A 107 4.03 -19.23 12.32
C GLU A 107 5.36 -18.48 12.14
N SER A 108 5.69 -18.05 10.94
CA SER A 108 6.92 -17.30 10.66
C SER A 108 6.94 -15.94 11.35
N ASN A 109 8.12 -15.36 11.57
CA ASN A 109 8.25 -13.99 12.10
C ASN A 109 8.04 -12.90 11.02
N ASN A 110 7.86 -13.30 9.76
CA ASN A 110 7.71 -12.37 8.65
C ASN A 110 6.25 -11.87 8.55
N LYS A 111 6.08 -10.57 8.50
CA LYS A 111 4.80 -9.90 8.23
C LYS A 111 4.99 -8.94 7.06
N ILE A 112 4.11 -9.03 6.06
CA ILE A 112 4.15 -8.15 4.89
C ILE A 112 3.10 -7.07 5.05
N LEU A 113 3.52 -5.83 4.88
CA LEU A 113 2.63 -4.66 4.88
C LEU A 113 2.36 -4.23 3.44
N PRO A 114 1.09 -4.14 3.03
CA PRO A 114 0.74 -3.74 1.67
C PRO A 114 0.92 -2.23 1.49
N VAL A 115 1.64 -1.84 0.44
CA VAL A 115 1.69 -0.46 -0.05
C VAL A 115 0.74 -0.35 -1.24
N ILE A 116 -0.42 0.28 -1.03
CA ILE A 116 -1.48 0.36 -2.03
C ILE A 116 -1.39 1.69 -2.76
N ILE A 117 -1.05 1.63 -4.05
CA ILE A 117 -1.05 2.77 -4.95
C ILE A 117 -2.37 2.76 -5.71
N THR A 118 -3.15 3.84 -5.58
CA THR A 118 -4.36 4.05 -6.37
C THR A 118 -4.04 4.94 -7.56
N GLY A 119 -4.79 4.77 -8.65
CA GLY A 119 -4.65 5.66 -9.82
C GLY A 119 -4.84 7.13 -9.40
N SER A 120 -3.86 7.96 -9.68
CA SER A 120 -3.85 9.39 -9.39
C SER A 120 -3.23 10.14 -10.56
N ASN A 121 -3.46 11.44 -10.64
CA ASN A 121 -2.85 12.31 -11.64
C ASN A 121 -1.40 12.71 -11.25
N THR A 122 -0.80 12.02 -10.28
CA THR A 122 0.56 12.25 -9.82
C THR A 122 1.54 11.29 -10.48
N SER A 123 2.84 11.61 -10.45
CA SER A 123 3.87 10.70 -10.95
C SER A 123 3.93 9.41 -10.12
N LEU A 124 4.36 8.30 -10.74
CA LEU A 124 4.48 7.01 -10.04
C LEU A 124 5.41 7.06 -8.81
N PRO A 125 6.58 7.73 -8.85
CA PRO A 125 7.43 7.89 -7.66
C PRO A 125 6.71 8.61 -6.52
N GLN A 126 5.99 9.69 -6.81
CA GLN A 126 5.22 10.44 -5.82
C GLN A 126 4.11 9.57 -5.20
N ALA A 127 3.32 8.89 -6.05
CA ALA A 127 2.25 8.01 -5.61
C ALA A 127 2.77 6.89 -4.71
N PHE A 128 3.93 6.32 -5.04
CA PHE A 128 4.60 5.28 -4.25
C PHE A 128 5.05 5.81 -2.88
N LEU A 129 5.74 6.96 -2.84
CA LEU A 129 6.24 7.53 -1.58
C LEU A 129 5.10 7.92 -0.63
N LEU A 130 4.02 8.50 -1.15
CA LEU A 130 2.83 8.82 -0.37
C LEU A 130 2.14 7.56 0.17
N ALA A 131 2.01 6.52 -0.65
CA ALA A 131 1.42 5.24 -0.22
C ALA A 131 2.29 4.55 0.84
N LEU A 132 3.62 4.55 0.66
CA LEU A 132 4.57 4.00 1.62
C LEU A 132 4.50 4.75 2.96
N GLN A 133 4.56 6.07 2.95
CA GLN A 133 4.43 6.90 4.15
C GLN A 133 3.14 6.61 4.90
N ARG A 134 2.02 6.53 4.17
CA ARG A 134 0.71 6.19 4.76
C ARG A 134 0.75 4.82 5.43
N THR A 135 1.26 3.81 4.73
CA THR A 135 1.35 2.44 5.26
C THR A 135 2.21 2.38 6.52
N LEU A 136 3.37 3.01 6.51
CA LEU A 136 4.28 3.05 7.67
C LEU A 136 3.66 3.81 8.85
N SER A 137 3.04 4.97 8.59
CA SER A 137 2.36 5.77 9.62
C SER A 137 1.23 4.98 10.29
N MET A 138 0.38 4.31 9.51
CA MET A 138 -0.74 3.51 10.04
C MET A 138 -0.28 2.30 10.88
N ASN A 139 0.96 1.87 10.72
CA ASN A 139 1.53 0.75 11.47
C ASN A 139 2.53 1.19 12.55
N GLY A 140 2.66 2.48 12.84
CA GLY A 140 3.60 3.00 13.85
C GLY A 140 5.08 2.83 13.47
N LEU A 141 5.37 2.73 12.18
CA LEU A 141 6.70 2.47 11.63
C LEU A 141 7.26 3.66 10.82
N LEU A 142 6.78 4.87 11.09
CA LEU A 142 7.20 6.04 10.32
C LEU A 142 8.72 6.32 10.44
N ASP A 143 9.32 5.93 11.57
CA ASP A 143 10.75 6.11 11.82
C ASP A 143 11.65 5.30 10.88
N VAL A 144 11.14 4.19 10.31
CA VAL A 144 11.89 3.41 9.32
C VAL A 144 11.73 3.95 7.89
N MET A 145 10.98 5.05 7.70
CA MET A 145 10.86 5.71 6.40
C MET A 145 12.25 6.23 5.97
N PRO A 146 12.77 5.81 4.79
CA PRO A 146 14.04 6.30 4.30
C PRO A 146 14.08 7.82 4.23
N GLU A 147 15.23 8.41 4.51
CA GLU A 147 15.43 9.81 4.23
C GLU A 147 15.39 10.03 2.72
N THR A 148 14.47 10.86 2.28
CA THR A 148 14.34 11.21 0.86
C THR A 148 14.95 12.58 0.60
N ASN A 149 15.36 12.85 -0.64
CA ASN A 149 15.83 14.18 -1.05
C ASN A 149 14.80 15.28 -0.74
N TYR A 150 13.52 14.95 -0.75
CA TYR A 150 12.43 15.85 -0.37
C TYR A 150 12.51 16.26 1.12
N LYS A 151 12.70 15.30 2.02
CA LYS A 151 12.86 15.56 3.46
C LYS A 151 14.15 16.31 3.73
N ALA A 152 15.24 15.95 3.05
CA ALA A 152 16.51 16.65 3.16
C ALA A 152 16.37 18.11 2.72
N ALA A 153 15.69 18.37 1.58
CA ALA A 153 15.43 19.73 1.10
C ALA A 153 14.62 20.56 2.10
N VAL A 154 13.57 19.99 2.70
CA VAL A 154 12.78 20.68 3.74
C VAL A 154 13.66 21.09 4.92
N LYS A 155 14.48 20.17 5.44
CA LYS A 155 15.40 20.46 6.55
C LYS A 155 16.40 21.58 6.20
N VAL A 156 16.90 21.58 4.97
CA VAL A 156 17.83 22.62 4.50
C VAL A 156 17.13 23.98 4.42
N ILE A 157 15.89 24.03 3.90
CA ILE A 157 15.10 25.27 3.82
C ILE A 157 14.80 25.83 5.23
N GLU A 158 14.38 24.98 6.16
CA GLU A 158 14.12 25.35 7.54
C GLU A 158 15.39 25.88 8.25
N ARG A 159 16.55 25.29 7.93
CA ARG A 159 17.84 25.75 8.42
C ARG A 159 18.20 27.10 7.81
N TRP A 160 17.99 27.32 6.51
CA TRP A 160 18.26 28.62 5.87
C TRP A 160 17.39 29.74 6.43
N GLU A 161 16.13 29.44 6.74
CA GLU A 161 15.25 30.42 7.38
C GLU A 161 15.82 30.95 8.70
N LYS A 162 16.49 30.09 9.51
CA LYS A 162 17.00 30.40 10.84
C LYS A 162 18.42 30.93 10.82
N GLU A 163 19.30 30.31 10.04
CA GLU A 163 20.73 30.50 10.13
C GLU A 163 21.32 31.30 8.94
N PHE A 164 20.63 31.30 7.80
CA PHE A 164 21.15 31.89 6.54
C PHE A 164 20.08 32.74 5.82
N PRO A 165 19.68 33.90 6.41
CA PRO A 165 18.57 34.72 5.89
C PRO A 165 18.80 35.24 4.46
N ASP A 166 20.05 35.51 4.07
CA ASP A 166 20.36 35.96 2.71
C ASP A 166 20.14 34.83 1.67
N THR A 167 20.50 33.60 2.03
CA THR A 167 20.24 32.43 1.18
C THR A 167 18.74 32.14 1.09
N TYR A 168 18.04 32.25 2.19
CA TYR A 168 16.58 32.10 2.22
C TYR A 168 15.87 33.19 1.41
N LYS A 169 16.39 34.42 1.38
CA LYS A 169 15.87 35.48 0.53
C LYS A 169 16.09 35.17 -0.95
N LYS A 170 17.27 34.69 -1.35
CA LYS A 170 17.53 34.25 -2.72
C LYS A 170 16.59 33.11 -3.15
N LEU A 171 16.31 32.14 -2.27
CA LEU A 171 15.32 31.09 -2.54
C LEU A 171 13.95 31.69 -2.88
N LYS A 172 13.49 32.69 -2.13
CA LYS A 172 12.20 33.38 -2.40
C LYS A 172 12.15 34.07 -3.77
N GLU A 173 13.29 34.50 -4.27
CA GLU A 173 13.40 35.16 -5.59
C GLU A 173 13.41 34.16 -6.74
N ILE A 174 13.83 32.92 -6.50
CA ILE A 174 13.98 31.88 -7.52
C ILE A 174 12.69 31.06 -7.69
N ILE A 175 11.97 30.81 -6.61
CA ILE A 175 10.73 30.01 -6.66
C ILE A 175 9.53 30.88 -7.02
N ASP A 176 8.70 30.40 -7.97
CA ASP A 176 7.50 31.09 -8.45
C ASP A 176 6.27 30.91 -7.50
N MET A 177 6.53 30.59 -6.24
CA MET A 177 5.47 30.37 -5.25
C MET A 177 5.94 30.75 -3.83
N PRO A 178 5.01 30.97 -2.88
CA PRO A 178 5.38 31.17 -1.49
C PRO A 178 6.19 30.01 -0.92
N VAL A 179 7.27 30.25 -0.17
CA VAL A 179 8.13 29.20 0.40
C VAL A 179 7.34 28.19 1.21
N LYS A 180 6.32 28.63 1.95
CA LYS A 180 5.44 27.73 2.72
C LYS A 180 4.76 26.71 1.81
N LYS A 181 4.22 27.15 0.68
CA LYS A 181 3.61 26.26 -0.30
C LYS A 181 4.64 25.34 -0.95
N PHE A 182 5.84 25.85 -1.24
CA PHE A 182 6.94 25.04 -1.76
C PHE A 182 7.35 23.92 -0.80
N VAL A 183 7.43 24.20 0.50
CA VAL A 183 7.69 23.20 1.54
C VAL A 183 6.55 22.17 1.61
N GLU A 184 5.28 22.58 1.51
CA GLU A 184 4.13 21.68 1.44
C GLU A 184 4.21 20.75 0.22
N GLU A 185 4.58 21.27 -0.95
CA GLU A 185 4.80 20.48 -2.16
C GLU A 185 5.93 19.45 -2.00
N LEU A 186 7.05 19.85 -1.37
CA LEU A 186 8.14 18.93 -1.04
C LEU A 186 7.69 17.84 -0.05
N GLN A 187 6.91 18.18 0.97
CA GLN A 187 6.36 17.22 1.93
C GLN A 187 5.38 16.24 1.27
N ASN A 188 4.73 16.66 0.19
CA ASN A 188 3.86 15.85 -0.64
C ASN A 188 4.59 15.12 -1.78
N TYR A 189 5.92 15.14 -1.78
CA TYR A 189 6.75 14.49 -2.80
C TYR A 189 6.45 14.94 -4.24
N SER A 190 6.07 16.21 -4.43
CA SER A 190 5.79 16.77 -5.75
C SER A 190 7.03 16.76 -6.64
N THR A 191 6.90 16.19 -7.83
CA THR A 191 8.00 16.16 -8.80
C THR A 191 8.31 17.53 -9.40
N GLU A 192 7.33 18.44 -9.42
CA GLU A 192 7.55 19.82 -9.84
C GLU A 192 8.46 20.56 -8.88
N ALA A 193 8.30 20.35 -7.57
CA ALA A 193 9.17 20.96 -6.56
C ALA A 193 10.63 20.48 -6.68
N VAL A 194 10.88 19.25 -7.16
CA VAL A 194 12.25 18.72 -7.35
C VAL A 194 13.01 19.46 -8.43
N SER A 195 12.36 19.92 -9.48
CA SER A 195 13.04 20.68 -10.55
C SER A 195 13.71 21.95 -10.00
N TYR A 196 13.12 22.59 -9.02
CA TYR A 196 13.70 23.74 -8.33
C TYR A 196 14.83 23.35 -7.37
N THR A 197 14.76 22.19 -6.70
CA THR A 197 15.81 21.77 -5.77
C THR A 197 17.12 21.43 -6.47
N HIS A 198 17.07 20.85 -7.68
CA HIS A 198 18.27 20.58 -8.50
C HIS A 198 18.97 21.84 -8.99
N LEU A 199 18.23 22.94 -9.14
CA LEU A 199 18.76 24.23 -9.60
C LEU A 199 19.34 25.08 -8.47
N THR A 200 18.95 24.84 -7.21
CA THR A 200 19.19 25.76 -6.10
C THR A 200 19.94 25.18 -4.91
N LEU A 201 19.96 23.86 -4.75
CA LEU A 201 20.65 23.24 -3.61
C LEU A 201 22.08 22.82 -4.04
N PRO A 202 23.13 23.26 -3.34
CA PRO A 202 24.46 22.77 -3.59
C PRO A 202 24.51 21.27 -3.33
N THR A 203 24.92 20.50 -4.32
CA THR A 203 25.30 19.10 -4.15
C THR A 203 26.54 19.06 -3.27
N THR A 204 26.37 18.72 -1.99
CA THR A 204 27.48 18.38 -1.10
C THR A 204 27.99 17.01 -1.39
#